data_fef8cf01a6e120be916e1b3516b12170
#
_entry.id   fef8cf01a6e120be916e1b3516b12170
#
_cell.length_a   1.000
_cell.length_b   1.000
_cell.length_c   1.000
_cell.angle_alpha   90.00
_cell.angle_beta   90.00
_cell.angle_gamma   90.00
#
_symmetry.space_group_name_H-M   'P 1'
#
loop_
_entity.id
_entity.type
_entity.pdbx_description
1 polymer ?
#
loop_
_entity_poly.entity_id
_entity_poly.type
_entity_poly.pdbx_seq_one_letter_code
_entity_poly.pdbx_strand_id
1 'polypeptide(L)'
;MKDSWESDATSLDQYHQVECKRGREFIIRLTTGADVYKAIKKFAVDKNITFGKIHAAFMGGFSPAKIAFWVPDTQDPENWHMERNARFDNLSMLVSMSGMIHTRLEDGKPTPFPAIHYVIGGAWDVPTVGGHLVEGTIVKGVVEVFITEILGIEAILPTGYDPEKDSAPEQWYKET
;
A
#
# COMPACT_ATOMS: atom_id res chain seq x y z
N MET A 1 14.05 12.30 -18.38
CA MET A 1 15.27 12.35 -17.53
C MET A 1 15.16 11.14 -16.63
N LYS A 2 16.10 10.20 -16.65
CA LYS A 2 16.08 9.09 -15.68
C LYS A 2 16.22 9.67 -14.28
N ASP A 3 15.39 9.24 -13.35
CA ASP A 3 15.52 9.63 -11.97
C ASP A 3 16.89 9.20 -11.45
N SER A 4 17.53 10.04 -10.61
CA SER A 4 18.91 9.83 -10.16
C SER A 4 19.11 8.51 -9.38
N TRP A 5 18.04 7.93 -8.86
CA TRP A 5 18.02 6.65 -8.15
C TRP A 5 17.96 5.42 -9.08
N GLU A 6 17.57 5.58 -10.35
CA GLU A 6 17.61 4.48 -11.34
C GLU A 6 19.04 4.07 -11.71
N SER A 7 20.04 4.88 -11.36
CA SER A 7 21.45 4.63 -11.70
C SER A 7 22.13 3.57 -10.84
N ASP A 8 21.55 3.22 -9.69
CA ASP A 8 22.14 2.24 -8.76
C ASP A 8 21.76 0.78 -9.10
N ALA A 9 20.80 0.57 -9.98
CA ALA A 9 20.55 -0.72 -10.58
C ALA A 9 21.64 -0.99 -11.64
N THR A 10 22.58 -1.86 -11.32
CA THR A 10 23.55 -2.30 -12.32
C THR A 10 22.81 -2.95 -13.49
N SER A 11 23.23 -2.66 -14.70
CA SER A 11 22.56 -3.06 -15.95
C SER A 11 22.39 -4.57 -16.16
N LEU A 12 22.84 -5.39 -15.24
CA LEU A 12 22.80 -6.86 -15.30
C LEU A 12 21.82 -7.44 -14.27
N ASP A 13 21.53 -6.74 -13.17
CA ASP A 13 20.64 -7.20 -12.10
C ASP A 13 19.31 -6.47 -12.21
N GLN A 14 18.33 -7.12 -12.82
CA GLN A 14 16.97 -6.59 -12.95
C GLN A 14 16.17 -6.71 -11.65
N TYR A 15 16.82 -6.97 -10.53
CA TYR A 15 16.20 -7.06 -9.22
C TYR A 15 17.16 -6.62 -8.11
N HIS A 16 16.60 -6.12 -7.03
CA HIS A 16 17.28 -5.91 -5.76
C HIS A 16 16.78 -6.93 -4.74
N GLN A 17 17.70 -7.49 -3.95
CA GLN A 17 17.36 -8.49 -2.95
C GLN A 17 17.90 -8.10 -1.57
N VAL A 18 17.12 -8.41 -0.55
CA VAL A 18 17.55 -8.37 0.85
C VAL A 18 17.04 -9.62 1.57
N GLU A 19 17.81 -10.15 2.49
CA GLU A 19 17.34 -11.19 3.38
C GLU A 19 16.56 -10.55 4.53
N CYS A 20 15.41 -11.12 4.89
CA CYS A 20 14.59 -10.63 5.98
C CYS A 20 14.14 -11.78 6.88
N LYS A 21 13.68 -11.44 8.09
CA LYS A 21 13.18 -12.39 9.07
C LYS A 21 11.71 -12.15 9.35
N ARG A 22 10.99 -13.22 9.59
CA ARG A 22 9.60 -13.17 10.06
C ARG A 22 9.57 -12.74 11.52
N GLY A 23 8.79 -11.72 11.81
CA GLY A 23 8.50 -11.23 13.16
C GLY A 23 7.17 -11.72 13.71
N ARG A 24 6.44 -10.82 14.36
CA ARG A 24 5.13 -11.10 14.97
C ARG A 24 4.05 -11.31 13.91
N GLU A 25 3.08 -12.15 14.25
CA GLU A 25 1.89 -12.39 13.43
C GLU A 25 0.66 -11.74 14.09
N PHE A 26 -0.19 -11.15 13.26
CA PHE A 26 -1.40 -10.49 13.72
C PHE A 26 -2.60 -10.82 12.83
N ILE A 27 -3.75 -10.92 13.47
CA ILE A 27 -5.05 -10.82 12.80
C ILE A 27 -5.73 -9.59 13.39
N ILE A 28 -6.05 -8.61 12.56
CA ILE A 28 -6.84 -7.46 13.00
C ILE A 28 -8.25 -7.56 12.43
N ARG A 29 -9.24 -7.32 13.26
CA ARG A 29 -10.64 -7.32 12.87
C ARG A 29 -11.14 -5.88 12.79
N LEU A 30 -11.53 -5.47 11.61
CA LEU A 30 -12.13 -4.17 11.33
C LEU A 30 -13.65 -4.34 11.29
N THR A 31 -14.37 -3.49 12.01
CA THR A 31 -15.83 -3.54 12.11
C THR A 31 -16.48 -2.46 11.26
N THR A 32 -17.78 -2.57 11.08
CA THR A 32 -18.58 -1.58 10.33
C THR A 32 -18.27 -0.15 10.74
N GLY A 33 -18.01 0.69 9.74
CA GLY A 33 -17.68 2.10 9.93
C GLY A 33 -16.18 2.39 9.99
N ALA A 34 -15.33 1.38 10.15
CA ALA A 34 -13.89 1.57 10.13
C ALA A 34 -13.40 1.97 8.73
N ASP A 35 -12.55 2.98 8.66
CA ASP A 35 -11.75 3.29 7.48
C ASP A 35 -10.56 2.32 7.45
N VAL A 36 -10.48 1.50 6.40
CA VAL A 36 -9.50 0.42 6.32
C VAL A 36 -8.07 0.95 6.33
N TYR A 37 -7.79 1.97 5.52
CA TYR A 37 -6.45 2.54 5.42
C TYR A 37 -5.99 3.13 6.76
N LYS A 38 -6.84 3.96 7.37
CA LYS A 38 -6.54 4.60 8.66
C LYS A 38 -6.37 3.59 9.78
N ALA A 39 -7.20 2.55 9.81
CA ALA A 39 -7.13 1.51 10.84
C ALA A 39 -5.81 0.73 10.74
N ILE A 40 -5.39 0.34 9.53
CA ILE A 40 -4.10 -0.36 9.33
C ILE A 40 -2.92 0.56 9.68
N LYS A 41 -2.95 1.84 9.24
CA LYS A 41 -1.91 2.82 9.59
C LYS A 41 -1.81 2.99 11.11
N LYS A 42 -2.94 3.20 11.78
CA LYS A 42 -2.98 3.33 13.24
C LYS A 42 -2.45 2.08 13.94
N PHE A 43 -2.88 0.90 13.51
CA PHE A 43 -2.39 -0.37 14.06
C PHE A 43 -0.85 -0.48 13.94
N ALA A 44 -0.29 -0.12 12.79
CA ALA A 44 1.15 -0.15 12.60
C ALA A 44 1.90 0.80 13.54
N VAL A 45 1.36 2.01 13.75
CA VAL A 45 1.88 2.96 14.74
C VAL A 45 1.79 2.39 16.17
N ASP A 46 0.62 1.91 16.59
CA ASP A 46 0.37 1.39 17.95
C ASP A 46 1.27 0.18 18.29
N LYS A 47 1.63 -0.61 17.27
CA LYS A 47 2.47 -1.81 17.42
C LYS A 47 3.94 -1.56 17.08
N ASN A 48 4.30 -0.35 16.70
CA ASN A 48 5.65 0.02 16.26
C ASN A 48 6.16 -0.91 15.13
N ILE A 49 5.31 -1.12 14.11
CA ILE A 49 5.66 -1.91 12.93
C ILE A 49 6.24 -0.98 11.88
N THR A 50 7.50 -1.13 11.58
CA THR A 50 8.19 -0.39 10.51
C THR A 50 8.06 -1.06 9.16
N PHE A 51 7.99 -2.40 9.18
CA PHE A 51 7.78 -3.23 8.01
C PHE A 51 6.77 -4.34 8.31
N GLY A 52 5.80 -4.51 7.43
CA GLY A 52 4.81 -5.57 7.55
C GLY A 52 4.35 -6.04 6.19
N LYS A 53 4.09 -7.33 6.05
CA LYS A 53 3.45 -7.92 4.88
C LYS A 53 1.99 -8.19 5.19
N ILE A 54 1.10 -7.70 4.33
CA ILE A 54 -0.31 -8.04 4.34
C ILE A 54 -0.52 -9.22 3.39
N HIS A 55 -0.87 -10.38 3.95
CA HIS A 55 -1.00 -11.62 3.18
C HIS A 55 -2.36 -11.76 2.54
N ALA A 56 -3.40 -11.38 3.29
CA ALA A 56 -4.77 -11.55 2.91
C ALA A 56 -5.68 -10.65 3.75
N ALA A 57 -6.88 -10.45 3.26
CA ALA A 57 -7.99 -10.01 4.07
C ALA A 57 -9.20 -10.87 3.69
N PHE A 58 -10.07 -11.08 4.65
CA PHE A 58 -11.19 -12.00 4.54
C PHE A 58 -12.47 -11.39 5.11
N MET A 59 -13.59 -11.83 4.56
CA MET A 59 -14.95 -11.44 4.90
C MET A 59 -15.33 -10.00 4.61
N GLY A 60 -16.62 -9.74 4.60
CA GLY A 60 -17.25 -8.46 4.50
C GLY A 60 -17.06 -7.75 3.17
N GLY A 61 -17.24 -6.46 3.24
CA GLY A 61 -17.15 -5.59 2.09
C GLY A 61 -17.04 -4.14 2.51
N PHE A 62 -17.24 -3.28 1.55
CA PHE A 62 -17.05 -1.84 1.70
C PHE A 62 -18.22 -1.05 1.12
N SER A 63 -18.55 0.06 1.77
CA SER A 63 -19.49 1.06 1.28
C SER A 63 -19.20 2.39 1.99
N PRO A 64 -18.58 3.37 1.30
CA PRO A 64 -18.02 3.26 -0.03
C PRO A 64 -16.72 2.44 -0.10
N ALA A 65 -16.40 1.88 -1.28
CA ALA A 65 -15.07 1.45 -1.67
C ALA A 65 -14.42 2.53 -2.53
N LYS A 66 -13.17 2.85 -2.26
CA LYS A 66 -12.40 3.84 -3.03
C LYS A 66 -11.11 3.23 -3.56
N ILE A 67 -10.90 3.35 -4.86
CA ILE A 67 -9.74 2.79 -5.55
C ILE A 67 -8.99 3.91 -6.25
N ALA A 68 -7.66 3.86 -6.16
CA ALA A 68 -6.79 4.69 -6.97
C ALA A 68 -6.02 3.84 -7.98
N PHE A 69 -5.67 4.48 -9.10
CA PHE A 69 -4.89 3.88 -10.17
C PHE A 69 -3.73 4.79 -10.52
N TRP A 70 -2.61 4.21 -10.93
CA TRP A 70 -1.59 4.94 -11.65
C TRP A 70 -2.01 5.04 -13.11
N VAL A 71 -2.01 6.26 -13.63
CA VAL A 71 -2.38 6.55 -15.01
C VAL A 71 -1.34 7.46 -15.64
N PRO A 72 -1.06 7.31 -16.94
CA PRO A 72 -0.17 8.24 -17.63
C PRO A 72 -0.76 9.63 -17.66
N ASP A 73 0.08 10.64 -17.58
CA ASP A 73 -0.33 12.02 -17.81
C ASP A 73 -0.81 12.21 -19.23
N THR A 74 -1.88 13.00 -19.43
CA THR A 74 -2.44 13.26 -20.76
C THR A 74 -1.55 14.12 -21.63
N GLN A 75 -0.65 14.92 -21.06
CA GLN A 75 0.26 15.81 -21.76
C GLN A 75 1.67 15.23 -21.89
N ASP A 76 2.06 14.35 -20.97
CA ASP A 76 3.33 13.64 -20.97
C ASP A 76 3.10 12.16 -20.60
N PRO A 77 2.88 11.28 -21.60
CA PRO A 77 2.59 9.85 -21.35
C PRO A 77 3.73 9.07 -20.67
N GLU A 78 4.94 9.60 -20.63
CA GLU A 78 6.07 9.02 -19.90
C GLU A 78 6.00 9.34 -18.39
N ASN A 79 5.18 10.32 -18.01
CA ASN A 79 4.94 10.68 -16.61
C ASN A 79 3.62 10.05 -16.11
N TRP A 80 3.65 9.47 -14.93
CA TRP A 80 2.51 8.77 -14.34
C TRP A 80 2.12 9.42 -13.02
N HIS A 81 0.83 9.53 -12.78
CA HIS A 81 0.30 10.05 -11.53
C HIS A 81 -0.82 9.16 -10.99
N MET A 82 -1.14 9.32 -9.73
CA MET A 82 -2.18 8.53 -9.08
C MET A 82 -3.54 9.22 -9.17
N GLU A 83 -4.45 8.62 -9.93
CA GLU A 83 -5.86 9.01 -9.99
C GLU A 83 -6.67 8.35 -8.88
N ARG A 84 -7.40 9.14 -8.09
CA ARG A 84 -8.18 8.68 -6.93
C ARG A 84 -9.69 8.77 -7.14
N ASN A 85 -10.14 8.72 -8.36
CA ASN A 85 -11.52 9.07 -8.72
C ASN A 85 -12.51 7.89 -8.70
N ALA A 86 -12.02 6.65 -8.61
CA ALA A 86 -12.93 5.51 -8.58
C ALA A 86 -13.54 5.35 -7.19
N ARG A 87 -14.86 5.51 -7.13
CA ARG A 87 -15.67 5.37 -5.93
C ARG A 87 -16.90 4.51 -6.22
N PHE A 88 -17.13 3.52 -5.39
CA PHE A 88 -18.26 2.60 -5.46
C PHE A 88 -19.06 2.75 -4.16
N ASP A 89 -20.22 3.40 -4.24
CA ASP A 89 -21.07 3.66 -3.07
C ASP A 89 -21.92 2.46 -2.67
N ASN A 90 -22.24 1.57 -3.63
CA ASN A 90 -22.93 0.32 -3.35
C ASN A 90 -22.03 -0.65 -2.60
N LEU A 91 -22.65 -1.56 -1.85
CA LEU A 91 -21.89 -2.60 -1.14
C LEU A 91 -21.07 -3.43 -2.12
N SER A 92 -19.78 -3.35 -1.96
CA SER A 92 -18.80 -4.13 -2.71
C SER A 92 -18.15 -5.15 -1.79
N MET A 93 -18.15 -6.42 -2.20
CA MET A 93 -17.52 -7.48 -1.43
C MET A 93 -16.02 -7.47 -1.61
N LEU A 94 -15.28 -7.75 -0.54
CA LEU A 94 -13.85 -7.97 -0.63
C LEU A 94 -13.57 -9.33 -1.27
N VAL A 95 -12.86 -9.33 -2.39
CA VAL A 95 -12.42 -10.53 -3.11
C VAL A 95 -11.01 -10.93 -2.69
N SER A 96 -10.09 -9.97 -2.68
CA SER A 96 -8.72 -10.17 -2.19
C SER A 96 -8.10 -8.85 -1.73
N MET A 97 -7.09 -8.95 -0.88
CA MET A 97 -6.26 -7.82 -0.46
C MET A 97 -4.85 -8.31 -0.19
N SER A 98 -3.87 -7.56 -0.64
CA SER A 98 -2.47 -7.83 -0.36
C SER A 98 -1.68 -6.53 -0.40
N GLY A 99 -0.49 -6.56 0.17
CA GLY A 99 0.37 -5.38 0.18
C GLY A 99 1.40 -5.41 1.28
N MET A 100 1.87 -4.24 1.61
CA MET A 100 2.85 -4.07 2.67
C MET A 100 2.52 -2.85 3.52
N ILE A 101 3.06 -2.83 4.72
CA ILE A 101 3.27 -1.65 5.54
C ILE A 101 4.75 -1.35 5.43
N HIS A 102 5.10 -0.18 4.94
CA HIS A 102 6.48 0.27 4.91
C HIS A 102 6.61 1.63 5.60
N THR A 103 7.82 2.14 5.73
CA THR A 103 8.06 3.43 6.37
C THR A 103 8.29 4.49 5.30
N ARG A 104 7.62 5.62 5.40
CA ARG A 104 7.90 6.84 4.65
C ARG A 104 8.33 7.96 5.59
N LEU A 105 9.04 8.93 5.08
CA LEU A 105 9.28 10.18 5.80
C LEU A 105 8.09 11.12 5.57
N GLU A 106 7.33 11.38 6.63
CA GLU A 106 6.29 12.41 6.64
C GLU A 106 6.80 13.54 7.56
N ASP A 107 7.00 14.73 7.04
CA ASP A 107 7.59 15.88 7.76
C ASP A 107 8.94 15.53 8.42
N GLY A 108 9.78 14.77 7.73
CA GLY A 108 11.09 14.32 8.21
C GLY A 108 11.04 13.24 9.29
N LYS A 109 9.87 12.67 9.61
CA LYS A 109 9.70 11.62 10.61
C LYS A 109 9.33 10.30 9.95
N PRO A 110 9.97 9.18 10.34
CA PRO A 110 9.56 7.86 9.90
C PRO A 110 8.10 7.58 10.31
N THR A 111 7.24 7.34 9.35
CA THR A 111 5.82 7.07 9.57
C THR A 111 5.39 5.82 8.79
N PRO A 112 4.65 4.89 9.43
CA PRO A 112 4.11 3.74 8.73
C PRO A 112 3.17 4.17 7.60
N PHE A 113 3.39 3.57 6.43
CA PHE A 113 2.60 3.81 5.23
C PHE A 113 2.08 2.48 4.67
N PRO A 114 0.76 2.23 4.73
CA PRO A 114 0.16 1.08 4.08
C PRO A 114 0.12 1.25 2.56
N ALA A 115 0.82 0.40 1.84
CA ALA A 115 0.77 0.29 0.39
C ALA A 115 0.02 -1.00 0.04
N ILE A 116 -1.26 -0.87 -0.29
CA ILE A 116 -2.17 -2.00 -0.38
C ILE A 116 -2.90 -1.97 -1.71
N HIS A 117 -2.91 -3.10 -2.39
CA HIS A 117 -3.84 -3.38 -3.46
C HIS A 117 -4.98 -4.26 -2.97
N TYR A 118 -6.17 -4.03 -3.50
CA TYR A 118 -7.31 -4.86 -3.21
C TYR A 118 -8.23 -5.00 -4.41
N VAL A 119 -9.00 -6.06 -4.42
CA VAL A 119 -10.00 -6.36 -5.45
C VAL A 119 -11.36 -6.44 -4.77
N ILE A 120 -12.31 -5.73 -5.33
CA ILE A 120 -13.72 -5.78 -4.95
C ILE A 120 -14.56 -6.38 -6.08
N GLY A 121 -15.65 -6.99 -5.70
CA GLY A 121 -16.69 -7.44 -6.62
C GLY A 121 -18.04 -7.22 -5.97
N GLY A 122 -19.05 -6.99 -6.77
CA GLY A 122 -20.40 -6.78 -6.28
C GLY A 122 -21.36 -7.85 -6.80
N ALA A 123 -22.48 -8.01 -6.11
CA ALA A 123 -23.60 -8.72 -6.66
C ALA A 123 -24.25 -7.79 -7.71
N TRP A 124 -24.43 -8.33 -8.90
CA TRP A 124 -25.30 -7.82 -9.98
C TRP A 124 -24.84 -6.54 -10.71
N ASP A 125 -24.40 -5.50 -10.01
CA ASP A 125 -24.18 -4.17 -10.58
C ASP A 125 -22.77 -3.56 -10.32
N VAL A 126 -21.98 -4.17 -9.44
CA VAL A 126 -20.60 -3.74 -9.18
C VAL A 126 -19.65 -4.65 -9.95
N PRO A 127 -18.89 -4.13 -10.91
CA PRO A 127 -17.89 -4.92 -11.61
C PRO A 127 -16.79 -5.39 -10.65
N THR A 128 -16.12 -6.48 -11.00
CA THR A 128 -14.88 -6.86 -10.34
C THR A 128 -13.80 -5.90 -10.77
N VAL A 129 -13.24 -5.16 -9.83
CA VAL A 129 -12.21 -4.15 -10.07
C VAL A 129 -11.21 -4.13 -8.93
N GLY A 130 -9.96 -3.82 -9.23
CA GLY A 130 -8.91 -3.73 -8.23
C GLY A 130 -7.97 -2.56 -8.48
N GLY A 131 -7.24 -2.16 -7.45
CA GLY A 131 -6.25 -1.10 -7.48
C GLY A 131 -5.78 -0.74 -6.07
N HIS A 132 -5.24 0.46 -5.92
CA HIS A 132 -4.74 0.93 -4.63
C HIS A 132 -5.87 1.25 -3.65
N LEU A 133 -5.71 0.76 -2.42
CA LEU A 133 -6.56 1.16 -1.30
C LEU A 133 -6.21 2.58 -0.87
N VAL A 134 -7.22 3.43 -0.77
CA VAL A 134 -7.06 4.80 -0.29
C VAL A 134 -8.03 5.11 0.85
N GLU A 135 -7.78 6.20 1.55
CA GLU A 135 -8.65 6.70 2.61
C GLU A 135 -10.10 6.88 2.14
N GLY A 136 -11.02 6.59 3.05
CA GLY A 136 -12.44 6.66 2.81
C GLY A 136 -13.03 5.37 2.26
N THR A 137 -12.27 4.25 2.24
CA THR A 137 -12.80 2.91 2.04
C THR A 137 -13.33 2.40 3.37
N ILE A 138 -14.66 2.32 3.48
CA ILE A 138 -15.36 2.08 4.76
C ILE A 138 -15.91 0.67 4.83
N VAL A 139 -15.55 -0.03 5.90
CA VAL A 139 -16.03 -1.40 6.17
C VAL A 139 -17.55 -1.44 6.34
N LYS A 140 -18.18 -2.42 5.71
CA LYS A 140 -19.54 -2.90 6.00
C LYS A 140 -19.47 -4.35 6.43
N GLY A 141 -20.01 -4.63 7.61
CA GLY A 141 -19.85 -5.92 8.27
C GLY A 141 -18.50 -6.01 8.99
N VAL A 142 -17.72 -7.02 8.66
CA VAL A 142 -16.43 -7.29 9.30
C VAL A 142 -15.39 -7.61 8.23
N VAL A 143 -14.18 -7.07 8.38
CA VAL A 143 -13.02 -7.45 7.57
C VAL A 143 -11.89 -7.87 8.50
N GLU A 144 -11.32 -9.03 8.25
CA GLU A 144 -10.13 -9.53 8.97
C GLU A 144 -8.91 -9.39 8.06
N VAL A 145 -7.85 -8.79 8.59
CA VAL A 145 -6.60 -8.57 7.86
C VAL A 145 -5.46 -9.30 8.57
N PHE A 146 -4.73 -10.09 7.81
CA PHE A 146 -3.61 -10.91 8.28
C PHE A 146 -2.29 -10.19 7.97
N ILE A 147 -1.52 -9.92 9.00
CA ILE A 147 -0.30 -9.12 8.91
C ILE A 147 0.85 -9.87 9.55
N THR A 148 1.95 -10.02 8.81
CA THR A 148 3.25 -10.48 9.33
C THR A 148 4.19 -9.29 9.43
N GLU A 149 4.75 -9.06 10.61
CA GLU A 149 5.87 -8.15 10.77
C GLU A 149 7.13 -8.71 10.10
N ILE A 150 7.87 -7.86 9.43
CA ILE A 150 9.13 -8.19 8.78
C ILE A 150 10.26 -7.52 9.55
N LEU A 151 11.27 -8.27 9.91
CA LEU A 151 12.43 -7.83 10.69
C LEU A 151 13.72 -7.99 9.88
N GLY A 152 14.77 -7.30 10.32
CA GLY A 152 16.11 -7.39 9.73
C GLY A 152 16.27 -6.56 8.47
N ILE A 153 15.34 -5.67 8.18
CA ILE A 153 15.44 -4.74 7.05
C ILE A 153 15.05 -3.32 7.49
N GLU A 154 15.65 -2.36 6.83
CA GLU A 154 15.34 -0.94 6.96
C GLU A 154 15.04 -0.36 5.58
N ALA A 155 14.00 0.46 5.48
CA ALA A 155 13.76 1.24 4.28
C ALA A 155 14.79 2.37 4.18
N ILE A 156 15.40 2.50 3.02
CA ILE A 156 16.26 3.62 2.70
C ILE A 156 15.66 4.38 1.52
N LEU A 157 15.81 5.69 1.54
CA LEU A 157 15.57 6.48 0.34
C LEU A 157 16.76 6.34 -0.59
N PRO A 158 16.55 6.19 -1.90
CA PRO A 158 17.65 6.17 -2.86
C PRO A 158 18.53 7.41 -2.73
N THR A 159 19.83 7.23 -2.94
CA THR A 159 20.79 8.33 -2.91
C THR A 159 20.43 9.33 -4.01
N GLY A 160 20.20 10.59 -3.63
CA GLY A 160 19.84 11.66 -4.57
C GLY A 160 18.36 11.82 -4.83
N TYR A 161 17.49 11.02 -4.16
CA TYR A 161 16.05 11.26 -4.23
C TYR A 161 15.67 12.66 -3.75
N ASP A 162 14.93 13.38 -4.58
CA ASP A 162 14.42 14.70 -4.30
C ASP A 162 12.88 14.65 -4.38
N PRO A 163 12.16 14.71 -3.24
CA PRO A 163 10.70 14.60 -3.22
C PRO A 163 9.98 15.72 -3.98
N GLU A 164 10.68 16.80 -4.35
CA GLU A 164 10.11 17.90 -5.15
C GLU A 164 10.22 17.65 -6.65
N LYS A 165 11.11 16.74 -7.07
CA LYS A 165 11.43 16.50 -8.48
C LYS A 165 11.11 15.08 -8.93
N ASP A 166 11.25 14.12 -8.01
CA ASP A 166 11.11 12.71 -8.31
C ASP A 166 9.68 12.26 -8.01
N SER A 167 9.04 11.60 -8.95
CA SER A 167 7.79 10.89 -8.71
C SER A 167 8.05 9.76 -7.71
N ALA A 168 7.05 9.36 -6.94
CA ALA A 168 7.11 8.44 -5.82
C ALA A 168 8.33 7.47 -5.81
N PRO A 169 9.20 7.55 -4.79
CA PRO A 169 10.41 6.74 -4.77
C PRO A 169 10.06 5.27 -4.67
N GLU A 170 10.71 4.44 -5.44
CA GLU A 170 10.89 3.06 -5.05
C GLU A 170 11.75 3.06 -3.79
N GLN A 171 11.25 2.41 -2.75
CA GLN A 171 12.02 2.29 -1.55
C GLN A 171 12.99 1.13 -1.69
N TRP A 172 14.24 1.42 -1.50
CA TRP A 172 15.28 0.42 -1.37
C TRP A 172 15.33 -0.09 0.05
N TYR A 173 15.74 -1.32 0.20
CA TYR A 173 15.86 -1.98 1.49
C TYR A 173 17.31 -2.36 1.72
N LYS A 174 17.77 -2.20 2.95
CA LYS A 174 19.04 -2.76 3.42
C LYS A 174 18.82 -3.67 4.61
N GLU A 175 19.67 -4.64 4.76
CA GLU A 175 19.73 -5.48 5.96
C GLU A 175 20.20 -4.66 7.17
N THR A 176 19.65 -4.96 8.36
CA THR A 176 20.00 -4.31 9.63
C THR A 176 20.58 -5.29 10.64
#